data_296241f1f480664288a69bb5930e21d0
#
_entry.id   296241f1f480664288a69bb5930e21d0
#
_cell.length_a   1.000
_cell.length_b   1.000
_cell.length_c   1.000
_cell.angle_alpha   90.00
_cell.angle_beta   90.00
_cell.angle_gamma   90.00
#
_symmetry.space_group_name_H-M   'P 1'
#
loop_
_entity.id
_entity.type
_entity.pdbx_description
1 polymer ?
#
loop_
_entity_poly.entity_id
_entity_poly.type
_entity_poly.pdbx_seq_one_letter_code
_entity_poly.pdbx_strand_id
1 'polypeptide(L)'
;MIKRRRFLNVAASSVGGFSLAHLLGSCSNQGQQSSSTFDPNAIKVKVLRMGYQSAGDLFRNRQVLEKRLEPLGIKVEWAQFVQGPQLMEGMAAGKIDVGSVGETPPIFAQVAGSKLVYVVGTQRTATTGRSSVIAVPPESTLRKFEEIKGQEIYFQKGSASHYFILRALQSIGLTIKDIKIRSMPTIEARGAFLEGRIPVWMTGDPHYAIAEKMGRIRVLRDSVGLDSPGGYYIADRKFAEENPGLLKILIEELHGLDKWAEAHRDEVKKLMISEQKLDPDVADRVMSRRTFAGRRGLSPALIAEQQRVADLFFETGVIPKKIDIKDFLLPPDLYAAITPTEIMV
;
A
#
# COMPACT_ATOMS: atom_id res chain seq x y z
N MET A 1 -59.36 10.04 -11.99
CA MET A 1 -60.07 11.28 -11.61
C MET A 1 -59.00 12.31 -11.27
N ILE A 2 -58.77 13.29 -12.22
CA ILE A 2 -59.13 14.71 -12.21
C ILE A 2 -58.33 15.47 -11.14
N LYS A 3 -57.53 16.53 -11.42
CA LYS A 3 -57.61 17.66 -12.35
C LYS A 3 -56.29 18.39 -12.51
N ARG A 4 -55.99 18.79 -13.74
CA ARG A 4 -55.10 19.89 -14.14
C ARG A 4 -55.64 21.24 -13.64
N ARG A 5 -54.75 22.22 -13.34
CA ARG A 5 -55.02 23.63 -13.61
C ARG A 5 -53.74 24.36 -14.05
N ARG A 6 -53.82 24.89 -15.24
CA ARG A 6 -53.01 25.96 -15.84
C ARG A 6 -53.44 27.31 -15.26
N PHE A 7 -52.56 28.27 -15.17
CA PHE A 7 -52.87 29.69 -15.40
C PHE A 7 -51.66 30.42 -16.02
N LEU A 8 -51.90 31.11 -16.96
CA LEU A 8 -51.48 31.97 -18.01
C LEU A 8 -50.92 33.33 -17.53
N ASN A 9 -49.89 33.77 -18.25
CA ASN A 9 -49.51 35.09 -18.77
C ASN A 9 -50.10 36.38 -18.20
N VAL A 10 -49.18 37.36 -17.94
CA VAL A 10 -49.39 38.75 -18.43
C VAL A 10 -48.01 39.34 -18.79
N ALA A 11 -47.94 39.86 -20.03
CA ALA A 11 -46.87 40.70 -20.55
C ALA A 11 -47.21 42.16 -20.28
N ALA A 12 -46.23 42.99 -20.04
CA ALA A 12 -46.33 44.44 -20.20
C ALA A 12 -44.99 45.01 -20.68
N SER A 13 -45.07 45.58 -21.86
CA SER A 13 -44.01 46.32 -22.55
C SER A 13 -43.95 47.78 -22.04
N SER A 14 -42.75 48.34 -21.92
CA SER A 14 -42.55 49.78 -22.08
C SER A 14 -41.16 50.08 -22.63
N VAL A 15 -41.19 50.86 -23.69
CA VAL A 15 -40.11 51.40 -24.52
C VAL A 15 -39.54 52.66 -23.86
N GLY A 16 -38.26 52.89 -24.01
CA GLY A 16 -37.73 54.24 -23.88
C GLY A 16 -36.25 54.38 -23.57
N GLY A 17 -35.47 54.88 -24.55
CA GLY A 17 -34.38 55.80 -24.32
C GLY A 17 -32.95 55.37 -24.63
N PHE A 18 -32.45 55.82 -25.77
CA PHE A 18 -31.07 55.84 -26.23
C PHE A 18 -30.08 56.51 -25.22
N SER A 19 -28.89 55.97 -25.08
CA SER A 19 -27.62 56.73 -25.08
C SER A 19 -26.42 55.81 -25.31
N LEU A 20 -25.70 56.02 -26.39
CA LEU A 20 -24.36 55.47 -26.66
C LEU A 20 -23.31 56.06 -25.72
N ALA A 21 -22.54 55.21 -25.10
CA ALA A 21 -21.19 55.56 -24.67
C ALA A 21 -20.29 54.32 -24.82
N HIS A 22 -19.38 54.38 -25.79
CA HIS A 22 -18.28 53.41 -25.97
C HIS A 22 -17.31 53.51 -24.81
N LEU A 23 -17.13 52.43 -24.08
CA LEU A 23 -15.87 52.20 -23.32
C LEU A 23 -15.48 50.72 -23.57
N LEU A 24 -14.44 50.57 -24.37
CA LEU A 24 -13.68 49.33 -24.53
C LEU A 24 -13.05 48.99 -23.21
N GLY A 25 -13.66 48.12 -22.43
CA GLY A 25 -13.10 47.47 -21.27
C GLY A 25 -12.78 46.03 -21.66
N SER A 26 -11.52 45.78 -21.97
CA SER A 26 -10.99 44.42 -22.16
C SER A 26 -11.10 43.67 -20.85
N CYS A 27 -12.15 42.89 -20.65
CA CYS A 27 -12.22 41.90 -19.58
C CYS A 27 -11.43 40.67 -20.03
N SER A 28 -10.15 40.64 -19.67
CA SER A 28 -9.38 39.42 -19.57
C SER A 28 -10.04 38.54 -18.51
N ASN A 29 -10.77 37.55 -18.96
CA ASN A 29 -11.29 36.48 -18.10
C ASN A 29 -10.09 35.63 -17.67
N GLN A 30 -9.30 36.10 -16.69
CA GLN A 30 -8.40 35.26 -15.94
C GLN A 30 -9.29 34.33 -15.12
N GLY A 31 -9.38 33.10 -15.60
CA GLY A 31 -9.88 32.00 -14.79
C GLY A 31 -9.11 32.00 -13.48
N GLN A 32 -9.74 32.45 -12.42
CA GLN A 32 -9.30 32.15 -11.05
C GLN A 32 -9.33 30.62 -10.90
N GLN A 33 -8.19 29.99 -11.21
CA GLN A 33 -7.85 28.74 -10.57
C GLN A 33 -7.81 29.07 -9.08
N SER A 34 -8.83 28.66 -8.35
CA SER A 34 -8.78 28.63 -6.89
C SER A 34 -7.67 27.66 -6.51
N SER A 35 -6.46 28.17 -6.34
CA SER A 35 -5.41 27.47 -5.63
C SER A 35 -5.95 27.35 -4.20
N SER A 36 -6.46 26.18 -3.85
CA SER A 36 -6.67 25.84 -2.45
C SER A 36 -5.28 25.89 -1.79
N THR A 37 -4.98 27.00 -1.15
CA THR A 37 -3.75 27.16 -0.35
C THR A 37 -3.90 26.26 0.87
N PHE A 38 -3.43 25.00 0.77
CA PHE A 38 -3.29 24.16 1.94
C PHE A 38 -2.04 24.61 2.72
N ASP A 39 -2.12 24.55 4.03
CA ASP A 39 -0.97 24.74 4.90
C ASP A 39 -0.25 23.40 5.07
N PRO A 40 0.98 23.23 4.52
CA PRO A 40 1.72 21.98 4.60
C PRO A 40 2.16 21.60 6.03
N ASN A 41 2.03 22.52 6.98
CA ASN A 41 2.34 22.29 8.39
C ASN A 41 1.08 22.08 9.25
N ALA A 42 -0.11 22.11 8.65
CA ALA A 42 -1.36 21.96 9.39
C ALA A 42 -1.45 20.61 10.10
N ILE A 43 -1.84 20.66 11.37
CA ILE A 43 -2.12 19.49 12.21
C ILE A 43 -3.37 19.80 13.02
N LYS A 44 -4.47 19.07 12.75
CA LYS A 44 -5.76 19.31 13.38
C LYS A 44 -6.14 18.28 14.46
N VAL A 45 -5.47 17.12 14.46
CA VAL A 45 -5.79 16.02 15.39
C VAL A 45 -4.89 16.04 16.63
N LYS A 46 -5.36 15.42 17.70
CA LYS A 46 -4.59 15.16 18.94
C LYS A 46 -4.21 13.68 19.09
N VAL A 47 -4.71 12.82 18.20
CA VAL A 47 -4.42 11.40 18.19
C VAL A 47 -4.15 10.98 16.75
N LEU A 48 -3.02 10.32 16.52
CA LEU A 48 -2.67 9.65 15.27
C LEU A 48 -2.82 8.15 15.44
N ARG A 49 -3.72 7.52 14.67
CA ARG A 49 -3.99 6.08 14.74
C ARG A 49 -3.23 5.37 13.63
N MET A 50 -2.23 4.58 14.00
CA MET A 50 -1.33 3.88 13.11
C MET A 50 -1.67 2.40 13.00
N GLY A 51 -1.76 1.88 11.77
CA GLY A 51 -1.91 0.46 11.48
C GLY A 51 -0.58 -0.20 11.11
N TYR A 52 -0.29 -1.39 11.67
CA TYR A 52 0.90 -2.17 11.37
C TYR A 52 0.58 -3.67 11.26
N GLN A 53 1.48 -4.45 10.61
CA GLN A 53 1.22 -5.87 10.33
C GLN A 53 2.14 -6.84 11.08
N SER A 54 3.29 -6.40 11.55
CA SER A 54 4.29 -7.26 12.20
C SER A 54 4.66 -6.76 13.58
N ALA A 55 4.72 -7.64 14.57
CA ALA A 55 5.21 -7.31 15.91
C ALA A 55 6.63 -6.72 15.88
N GLY A 56 7.45 -7.10 14.89
CA GLY A 56 8.78 -6.53 14.66
C GLY A 56 8.76 -5.23 13.84
N ASP A 57 7.65 -4.50 13.78
CA ASP A 57 7.60 -3.19 13.15
C ASP A 57 8.52 -2.21 13.86
N LEU A 58 9.58 -1.78 13.15
CA LEU A 58 10.63 -0.94 13.74
C LEU A 58 10.11 0.45 14.10
N PHE A 59 9.16 0.98 13.32
CA PHE A 59 8.62 2.30 13.53
C PHE A 59 7.91 2.40 14.87
N ARG A 60 7.10 1.38 15.16
CA ARG A 60 6.44 1.24 16.46
C ARG A 60 7.43 0.94 17.60
N ASN A 61 8.32 -0.04 17.40
CA ASN A 61 9.16 -0.53 18.49
C ASN A 61 10.22 0.47 18.96
N ARG A 62 10.68 1.35 18.09
CA ARG A 62 11.62 2.40 18.44
C ARG A 62 10.96 3.66 19.00
N GLN A 63 9.63 3.76 18.91
CA GLN A 63 8.85 4.90 19.39
C GLN A 63 9.36 6.25 18.85
N VAL A 64 9.87 6.26 17.62
CA VAL A 64 10.43 7.49 17.02
C VAL A 64 9.34 8.52 16.77
N LEU A 65 8.17 8.05 16.36
CA LEU A 65 7.02 8.90 16.07
C LEU A 65 6.42 9.51 17.36
N GLU A 66 6.29 8.70 18.40
CA GLU A 66 5.81 9.15 19.71
C GLU A 66 6.71 10.25 20.26
N LYS A 67 8.03 10.03 20.30
CA LYS A 67 9.01 11.01 20.78
C LYS A 67 8.95 12.33 19.99
N ARG A 68 8.68 12.25 18.68
CA ARG A 68 8.60 13.41 17.79
C ARG A 68 7.30 14.19 17.97
N LEU A 69 6.18 13.49 18.31
CA LEU A 69 4.84 14.07 18.40
C LEU A 69 4.43 14.47 19.82
N GLU A 70 5.03 13.89 20.86
CA GLU A 70 4.75 14.21 22.26
C GLU A 70 4.88 15.72 22.58
N PRO A 71 5.93 16.44 22.15
CA PRO A 71 6.05 17.89 22.38
C PRO A 71 4.95 18.71 21.69
N LEU A 72 4.29 18.14 20.68
CA LEU A 72 3.15 18.76 19.98
C LEU A 72 1.81 18.41 20.63
N GLY A 73 1.83 17.64 21.72
CA GLY A 73 0.64 17.16 22.41
C GLY A 73 -0.20 16.17 21.60
N ILE A 74 0.44 15.39 20.74
CA ILE A 74 -0.21 14.41 19.87
C ILE A 74 0.16 13.01 20.35
N LYS A 75 -0.86 12.20 20.65
CA LYS A 75 -0.72 10.79 21.03
C LYS A 75 -0.68 9.91 19.77
N VAL A 76 0.18 8.88 19.79
CA VAL A 76 0.17 7.82 18.77
C VAL A 76 -0.51 6.59 19.34
N GLU A 77 -1.46 6.03 18.60
CA GLU A 77 -2.13 4.78 18.91
C GLU A 77 -1.88 3.75 17.81
N TRP A 78 -1.50 2.53 18.21
CA TRP A 78 -1.13 1.47 17.29
C TRP A 78 -2.15 0.35 17.29
N ALA A 79 -2.57 -0.09 16.10
CA ALA A 79 -3.41 -1.25 15.91
C ALA A 79 -2.72 -2.28 15.01
N GLN A 80 -2.66 -3.54 15.49
CA GLN A 80 -2.06 -4.64 14.73
C GLN A 80 -3.10 -5.33 13.87
N PHE A 81 -2.72 -5.61 12.62
CA PHE A 81 -3.51 -6.36 11.65
C PHE A 81 -2.73 -7.57 11.14
N VAL A 82 -3.43 -8.65 10.84
CA VAL A 82 -2.78 -9.88 10.38
C VAL A 82 -2.11 -9.68 9.03
N GLN A 83 -2.79 -9.00 8.10
CA GLN A 83 -2.31 -8.73 6.74
C GLN A 83 -2.93 -7.43 6.17
N GLY A 84 -2.45 -7.02 4.98
CA GLY A 84 -2.89 -5.79 4.32
C GLY A 84 -4.39 -5.67 4.08
N PRO A 85 -5.12 -6.70 3.60
CA PRO A 85 -6.56 -6.61 3.45
C PRO A 85 -7.30 -6.20 4.72
N GLN A 86 -6.98 -6.81 5.87
CA GLN A 86 -7.61 -6.47 7.15
C GLN A 86 -7.23 -5.05 7.63
N LEU A 87 -6.00 -4.59 7.34
CA LEU A 87 -5.60 -3.22 7.61
C LEU A 87 -6.43 -2.24 6.78
N MET A 88 -6.67 -2.54 5.50
CA MET A 88 -7.53 -1.71 4.64
C MET A 88 -8.98 -1.66 5.12
N GLU A 89 -9.52 -2.77 5.61
CA GLU A 89 -10.84 -2.82 6.26
C GLU A 89 -10.86 -1.94 7.52
N GLY A 90 -9.80 -2.00 8.34
CA GLY A 90 -9.64 -1.16 9.52
C GLY A 90 -9.62 0.34 9.19
N MET A 91 -8.94 0.73 8.09
CA MET A 91 -8.94 2.11 7.59
C MET A 91 -10.33 2.52 7.10
N ALA A 92 -10.98 1.71 6.27
CA ALA A 92 -12.33 1.98 5.77
C ALA A 92 -13.37 2.11 6.90
N ALA A 93 -13.16 1.39 8.02
CA ALA A 93 -13.98 1.49 9.23
C ALA A 93 -13.59 2.66 10.16
N GLY A 94 -12.64 3.52 9.75
CA GLY A 94 -12.17 4.65 10.55
C GLY A 94 -11.42 4.27 11.84
N LYS A 95 -10.84 3.06 11.89
CA LYS A 95 -10.06 2.59 13.05
C LYS A 95 -8.61 3.05 13.03
N ILE A 96 -8.07 3.33 11.86
CA ILE A 96 -6.70 3.85 11.65
C ILE A 96 -6.73 5.00 10.65
N ASP A 97 -5.79 5.91 10.79
CA ASP A 97 -5.60 7.07 9.92
C ASP A 97 -4.51 6.81 8.88
N VAL A 98 -3.44 6.11 9.27
CA VAL A 98 -2.29 5.80 8.43
C VAL A 98 -1.86 4.35 8.68
N GLY A 99 -1.35 3.67 7.64
CA GLY A 99 -0.82 2.33 7.80
C GLY A 99 0.13 1.91 6.67
N SER A 100 0.96 0.89 6.94
CA SER A 100 1.87 0.31 5.95
C SER A 100 1.30 -0.96 5.34
N VAL A 101 1.32 -1.04 4.01
CA VAL A 101 0.81 -2.18 3.24
C VAL A 101 1.69 -2.49 2.04
N GLY A 102 1.54 -3.68 1.45
CA GLY A 102 2.09 -3.98 0.13
C GLY A 102 1.40 -3.19 -0.99
N GLU A 103 1.84 -3.39 -2.22
CA GLU A 103 1.32 -2.74 -3.43
C GLU A 103 -0.15 -3.12 -3.73
N THR A 104 -0.56 -4.32 -3.38
CA THR A 104 -1.85 -4.92 -3.77
C THR A 104 -3.05 -4.46 -2.93
N PRO A 105 -2.99 -4.44 -1.57
CA PRO A 105 -4.16 -4.14 -0.73
C PRO A 105 -4.84 -2.80 -1.06
N PRO A 106 -4.10 -1.69 -1.33
CA PRO A 106 -4.74 -0.43 -1.69
C PRO A 106 -5.59 -0.52 -2.96
N ILE A 107 -5.12 -1.27 -3.98
CA ILE A 107 -5.85 -1.44 -5.24
C ILE A 107 -7.21 -2.10 -5.01
N PHE A 108 -7.26 -3.16 -4.19
CA PHE A 108 -8.52 -3.83 -3.86
C PHE A 108 -9.45 -2.92 -3.04
N ALA A 109 -8.91 -2.14 -2.12
CA ALA A 109 -9.68 -1.15 -1.36
C ALA A 109 -10.23 -0.04 -2.26
N GLN A 110 -9.45 0.43 -3.24
CA GLN A 110 -9.89 1.41 -4.25
C GLN A 110 -11.03 0.85 -5.11
N VAL A 111 -10.93 -0.41 -5.54
CA VAL A 111 -12.02 -1.11 -6.25
C VAL A 111 -13.30 -1.13 -5.40
N ALA A 112 -13.17 -1.34 -4.09
CA ALA A 112 -14.26 -1.33 -3.13
C ALA A 112 -14.78 0.08 -2.76
N GLY A 113 -14.15 1.15 -3.29
CA GLY A 113 -14.60 2.54 -3.07
C GLY A 113 -13.98 3.24 -1.87
N SER A 114 -12.93 2.69 -1.26
CA SER A 114 -12.22 3.34 -0.16
C SER A 114 -11.58 4.66 -0.59
N LYS A 115 -11.70 5.67 0.28
CA LYS A 115 -11.12 7.00 0.07
C LYS A 115 -9.76 7.08 0.76
N LEU A 116 -8.77 6.47 0.16
CA LEU A 116 -7.38 6.50 0.63
C LEU A 116 -6.49 7.33 -0.28
N VAL A 117 -5.30 7.67 0.20
CA VAL A 117 -4.21 8.24 -0.60
C VAL A 117 -2.91 7.52 -0.30
N TYR A 118 -2.04 7.44 -1.32
CA TYR A 118 -0.66 7.02 -1.15
C TYR A 118 0.14 8.15 -0.50
N VAL A 119 1.01 7.84 0.46
CA VAL A 119 1.82 8.83 1.19
C VAL A 119 3.28 8.77 0.78
N VAL A 120 3.89 7.59 0.88
CA VAL A 120 5.29 7.34 0.50
C VAL A 120 5.45 5.87 0.18
N GLY A 121 6.29 5.56 -0.81
CA GLY A 121 6.60 4.20 -1.21
C GLY A 121 7.88 3.65 -0.61
N THR A 122 8.05 2.34 -0.77
CA THR A 122 9.30 1.62 -0.49
C THR A 122 9.74 0.90 -1.75
N GLN A 123 11.05 0.83 -1.98
CA GLN A 123 11.59 0.02 -3.07
C GLN A 123 11.95 -1.36 -2.55
N ARG A 124 11.60 -2.39 -3.31
CA ARG A 124 12.23 -3.70 -3.13
C ARG A 124 13.51 -3.76 -3.95
N THR A 125 14.59 -4.14 -3.31
CA THR A 125 15.85 -4.41 -4.01
C THR A 125 15.89 -5.86 -4.51
N ALA A 126 16.78 -6.18 -5.42
CA ALA A 126 16.98 -7.55 -5.90
C ALA A 126 17.26 -8.55 -4.75
N THR A 127 17.91 -8.09 -3.68
CA THR A 127 18.18 -8.90 -2.49
C THR A 127 16.91 -9.27 -1.73
N THR A 128 15.95 -8.33 -1.62
CA THR A 128 14.65 -8.59 -0.99
C THR A 128 13.75 -9.50 -1.81
N GLY A 129 14.02 -9.66 -3.11
CA GLY A 129 13.28 -10.57 -3.99
C GLY A 129 13.27 -12.01 -3.51
N ARG A 130 14.28 -12.45 -2.76
CA ARG A 130 14.37 -13.80 -2.20
C ARG A 130 13.54 -14.03 -0.94
N SER A 131 12.94 -13.01 -0.38
CA SER A 131 12.13 -13.11 0.84
C SER A 131 10.71 -13.64 0.62
N SER A 132 10.30 -13.84 -0.63
CA SER A 132 8.98 -14.35 -1.01
C SER A 132 9.12 -15.50 -1.98
N VAL A 133 8.39 -16.60 -1.74
CA VAL A 133 8.54 -17.86 -2.49
C VAL A 133 7.20 -18.53 -2.75
N ILE A 134 7.14 -19.28 -3.86
CA ILE A 134 6.16 -20.33 -4.11
C ILE A 134 6.87 -21.65 -3.83
N ALA A 135 6.34 -22.43 -2.92
CA ALA A 135 7.02 -23.60 -2.39
C ALA A 135 6.09 -24.79 -2.16
N VAL A 136 6.70 -25.94 -2.04
CA VAL A 136 6.06 -27.25 -1.82
C VAL A 136 6.73 -27.97 -0.65
N PRO A 137 6.07 -28.95 -0.02
CA PRO A 137 6.74 -29.88 0.90
C PRO A 137 7.92 -30.60 0.22
N PRO A 138 8.98 -30.98 0.95
CA PRO A 138 10.17 -31.63 0.36
C PRO A 138 9.86 -32.88 -0.46
N GLU A 139 8.89 -33.67 -0.02
CA GLU A 139 8.43 -34.93 -0.64
C GLU A 139 7.53 -34.70 -1.87
N SER A 140 7.08 -33.50 -2.16
CA SER A 140 6.23 -33.20 -3.30
C SER A 140 6.80 -33.73 -4.61
N THR A 141 5.96 -34.25 -5.48
CA THR A 141 6.33 -34.69 -6.84
C THR A 141 6.60 -33.53 -7.80
N LEU A 142 6.06 -32.35 -7.53
CA LEU A 142 6.35 -31.14 -8.32
C LEU A 142 7.83 -30.77 -8.18
N ARG A 143 8.57 -30.73 -9.29
CA ARG A 143 10.02 -30.44 -9.29
C ARG A 143 10.36 -29.07 -9.84
N LYS A 144 9.54 -28.55 -10.75
CA LYS A 144 9.72 -27.28 -11.44
C LYS A 144 8.48 -26.43 -11.33
N PHE A 145 8.64 -25.11 -11.41
CA PHE A 145 7.52 -24.19 -11.33
C PHE A 145 6.56 -24.33 -12.52
N GLU A 146 7.02 -24.76 -13.69
CA GLU A 146 6.20 -24.99 -14.88
C GLU A 146 5.15 -26.09 -14.67
N GLU A 147 5.32 -26.97 -13.69
CA GLU A 147 4.39 -28.04 -13.33
C GLU A 147 3.23 -27.55 -12.44
N ILE A 148 3.16 -26.26 -12.17
CA ILE A 148 2.17 -25.64 -11.26
C ILE A 148 0.74 -25.66 -11.83
N LYS A 149 0.58 -25.90 -13.15
CA LYS A 149 -0.71 -25.91 -13.82
C LYS A 149 -1.67 -26.94 -13.20
N GLY A 150 -2.89 -26.50 -12.92
CA GLY A 150 -3.94 -27.30 -12.28
C GLY A 150 -3.81 -27.47 -10.76
N GLN A 151 -2.70 -27.03 -10.16
CA GLN A 151 -2.44 -27.17 -8.72
C GLN A 151 -3.28 -26.21 -7.87
N GLU A 152 -3.53 -26.62 -6.63
CA GLU A 152 -4.08 -25.73 -5.60
C GLU A 152 -2.96 -24.93 -4.95
N ILE A 153 -3.07 -23.61 -4.96
CA ILE A 153 -2.08 -22.71 -4.37
C ILE A 153 -2.74 -21.90 -3.27
N TYR A 154 -2.11 -21.92 -2.09
CA TYR A 154 -2.61 -21.30 -0.89
C TYR A 154 -1.89 -19.98 -0.60
N PHE A 155 -2.63 -18.88 -0.52
CA PHE A 155 -2.18 -17.56 -0.12
C PHE A 155 -3.35 -16.64 0.20
N GLN A 156 -3.11 -15.50 0.85
CA GLN A 156 -4.15 -14.50 1.10
C GLN A 156 -4.47 -13.70 -0.18
N LYS A 157 -5.70 -13.80 -0.68
CA LYS A 157 -6.17 -12.95 -1.80
C LYS A 157 -6.12 -11.47 -1.42
N GLY A 158 -5.78 -10.60 -2.39
CA GLY A 158 -5.69 -9.16 -2.17
C GLY A 158 -4.46 -8.69 -1.39
N SER A 159 -3.55 -9.60 -1.02
CA SER A 159 -2.23 -9.26 -0.45
C SER A 159 -1.15 -9.17 -1.55
N ALA A 160 0.06 -8.73 -1.21
CA ALA A 160 1.22 -8.73 -2.11
C ALA A 160 1.53 -10.12 -2.70
N SER A 161 1.16 -11.19 -2.02
CA SER A 161 1.25 -12.56 -2.54
C SER A 161 0.44 -12.77 -3.81
N HIS A 162 -0.68 -12.06 -3.95
CA HIS A 162 -1.54 -12.16 -5.13
C HIS A 162 -0.86 -11.55 -6.38
N TYR A 163 -0.18 -10.42 -6.24
CA TYR A 163 0.61 -9.85 -7.34
C TYR A 163 1.78 -10.75 -7.71
N PHE A 164 2.51 -11.24 -6.69
CA PHE A 164 3.64 -12.13 -6.93
C PHE A 164 3.25 -13.39 -7.73
N ILE A 165 2.14 -14.06 -7.38
CA ILE A 165 1.71 -15.27 -8.13
C ILE A 165 1.33 -14.93 -9.57
N LEU A 166 0.67 -13.80 -9.84
CA LEU A 166 0.35 -13.35 -11.20
C LEU A 166 1.63 -13.17 -12.03
N ARG A 167 2.63 -12.46 -11.47
CA ARG A 167 3.92 -12.24 -12.15
C ARG A 167 4.69 -13.54 -12.38
N ALA A 168 4.68 -14.45 -11.39
CA ALA A 168 5.31 -15.75 -11.52
C ALA A 168 4.67 -16.60 -12.63
N LEU A 169 3.35 -16.68 -12.67
CA LEU A 169 2.63 -17.40 -13.74
C LEU A 169 2.89 -16.78 -15.10
N GLN A 170 2.84 -15.46 -15.22
CA GLN A 170 3.11 -14.75 -16.47
C GLN A 170 4.52 -15.03 -16.99
N SER A 171 5.53 -15.20 -16.10
CA SER A 171 6.92 -15.50 -16.51
C SER A 171 7.10 -16.86 -17.21
N ILE A 172 6.10 -17.73 -17.10
CA ILE A 172 6.08 -19.06 -17.75
C ILE A 172 4.89 -19.24 -18.71
N GLY A 173 4.24 -18.14 -19.11
CA GLY A 173 3.12 -18.16 -20.07
C GLY A 173 1.80 -18.71 -19.52
N LEU A 174 1.67 -18.85 -18.21
CA LEU A 174 0.44 -19.23 -17.54
C LEU A 174 -0.35 -18.01 -17.02
N THR A 175 -1.61 -18.25 -16.73
CA THR A 175 -2.54 -17.27 -16.18
C THR A 175 -3.11 -17.75 -14.83
N ILE A 176 -3.81 -16.86 -14.14
CA ILE A 176 -4.49 -17.21 -12.89
C ILE A 176 -5.58 -18.29 -13.07
N LYS A 177 -6.09 -18.48 -14.30
CA LYS A 177 -7.07 -19.50 -14.64
C LYS A 177 -6.47 -20.90 -14.75
N ASP A 178 -5.15 -20.98 -14.88
CA ASP A 178 -4.43 -22.26 -14.98
C ASP A 178 -4.15 -22.91 -13.61
N ILE A 179 -4.52 -22.25 -12.51
CA ILE A 179 -4.33 -22.73 -11.14
C ILE A 179 -5.64 -22.66 -10.33
N LYS A 180 -5.66 -23.31 -9.19
CA LYS A 180 -6.77 -23.24 -8.23
C LYS A 180 -6.36 -22.44 -7.00
N ILE A 181 -6.85 -21.22 -6.87
CA ILE A 181 -6.52 -20.37 -5.71
C ILE A 181 -7.34 -20.78 -4.50
N ARG A 182 -6.64 -20.98 -3.38
CA ARG A 182 -7.20 -21.14 -2.04
C ARG A 182 -6.78 -19.98 -1.16
N SER A 183 -7.73 -19.11 -0.83
CA SER A 183 -7.45 -17.96 0.05
C SER A 183 -7.37 -18.42 1.50
N MET A 184 -6.22 -18.18 2.12
CA MET A 184 -5.97 -18.56 3.50
C MET A 184 -5.00 -17.55 4.14
N PRO A 185 -5.25 -17.07 5.39
CA PRO A 185 -4.31 -16.24 6.12
C PRO A 185 -2.96 -16.93 6.30
N THR A 186 -1.86 -16.17 6.20
CA THR A 186 -0.50 -16.75 6.15
C THR A 186 -0.16 -17.61 7.37
N ILE A 187 -0.63 -17.24 8.58
CA ILE A 187 -0.34 -18.00 9.81
C ILE A 187 -1.03 -19.38 9.76
N GLU A 188 -2.29 -19.43 9.32
CA GLU A 188 -3.04 -20.67 9.18
C GLU A 188 -2.44 -21.54 8.09
N ALA A 189 -2.11 -20.94 6.93
CA ALA A 189 -1.46 -21.64 5.82
C ALA A 189 -0.10 -22.23 6.24
N ARG A 190 0.68 -21.54 7.10
CA ARG A 190 1.92 -22.08 7.64
C ARG A 190 1.68 -23.36 8.43
N GLY A 191 0.73 -23.36 9.36
CA GLY A 191 0.38 -24.56 10.13
C GLY A 191 0.00 -25.72 9.24
N ALA A 192 -0.94 -25.48 8.32
CA ALA A 192 -1.42 -26.50 7.38
C ALA A 192 -0.31 -27.02 6.44
N PHE A 193 0.61 -26.16 6.02
CA PHE A 193 1.75 -26.54 5.17
C PHE A 193 2.75 -27.44 5.93
N LEU A 194 3.14 -27.04 7.14
CA LEU A 194 4.06 -27.80 7.96
C LEU A 194 3.53 -29.18 8.35
N GLU A 195 2.20 -29.33 8.42
CA GLU A 195 1.51 -30.59 8.65
C GLU A 195 1.29 -31.40 7.35
N GLY A 196 1.71 -30.90 6.17
CA GLY A 196 1.54 -31.56 4.88
C GLY A 196 0.12 -31.52 4.32
N ARG A 197 -0.78 -30.70 4.89
CA ARG A 197 -2.18 -30.60 4.47
C ARG A 197 -2.43 -29.74 3.23
N ILE A 198 -1.48 -28.91 2.83
CA ILE A 198 -1.58 -28.11 1.61
C ILE A 198 -0.40 -28.38 0.67
N PRO A 199 -0.65 -28.52 -0.65
CA PRO A 199 0.37 -28.96 -1.61
C PRO A 199 1.32 -27.85 -2.06
N VAL A 200 0.82 -26.63 -2.22
CA VAL A 200 1.62 -25.47 -2.68
C VAL A 200 1.27 -24.26 -1.85
N TRP A 201 2.29 -23.63 -1.30
CA TRP A 201 2.16 -22.45 -0.47
C TRP A 201 2.96 -21.28 -1.03
N MET A 202 2.30 -20.13 -1.21
CA MET A 202 2.97 -18.88 -1.47
C MET A 202 3.13 -18.14 -0.14
N THR A 203 4.37 -17.87 0.24
CA THR A 203 4.73 -17.26 1.52
C THR A 203 5.93 -16.34 1.42
N GLY A 204 6.23 -15.67 2.52
CA GLY A 204 7.40 -14.81 2.69
C GLY A 204 7.96 -14.88 4.10
N ASP A 205 9.07 -14.20 4.30
CA ASP A 205 9.69 -14.08 5.63
C ASP A 205 8.76 -13.34 6.64
N PRO A 206 8.79 -13.74 7.90
CA PRO A 206 9.62 -14.77 8.52
C PRO A 206 9.10 -16.21 8.36
N HIS A 207 7.90 -16.42 7.84
CA HIS A 207 7.28 -17.75 7.75
C HIS A 207 8.06 -18.70 6.83
N TYR A 208 8.62 -18.17 5.74
CA TYR A 208 9.53 -18.91 4.86
C TYR A 208 10.76 -19.38 5.61
N ALA A 209 11.45 -18.48 6.31
CA ALA A 209 12.66 -18.80 7.06
C ALA A 209 12.40 -19.84 8.18
N ILE A 210 11.21 -19.80 8.82
CA ILE A 210 10.80 -20.80 9.82
C ILE A 210 10.69 -22.19 9.16
N ALA A 211 9.96 -22.30 8.05
CA ALA A 211 9.78 -23.58 7.34
C ALA A 211 11.11 -24.11 6.76
N GLU A 212 11.99 -23.21 6.32
CA GLU A 212 13.31 -23.52 5.81
C GLU A 212 14.24 -24.08 6.92
N LYS A 213 14.26 -23.45 8.12
CA LYS A 213 14.99 -23.98 9.28
C LYS A 213 14.53 -25.37 9.68
N MET A 214 13.22 -25.63 9.57
CA MET A 214 12.66 -26.95 9.89
C MET A 214 12.89 -28.02 8.79
N GLY A 215 13.50 -27.64 7.66
CA GLY A 215 13.67 -28.54 6.51
C GLY A 215 12.37 -29.00 5.88
N ARG A 216 11.27 -28.23 6.06
CA ARG A 216 9.91 -28.61 5.66
C ARG A 216 9.43 -27.89 4.40
N ILE A 217 10.33 -27.25 3.65
CA ILE A 217 9.99 -26.48 2.47
C ILE A 217 11.01 -26.66 1.36
N ARG A 218 10.54 -26.79 0.13
CA ARG A 218 11.34 -26.74 -1.10
C ARG A 218 10.77 -25.67 -2.02
N VAL A 219 11.62 -24.72 -2.39
CA VAL A 219 11.25 -23.59 -3.25
C VAL A 219 11.12 -24.06 -4.70
N LEU A 220 10.00 -23.74 -5.34
CA LEU A 220 9.80 -23.87 -6.78
C LEU A 220 10.14 -22.58 -7.52
N ARG A 221 9.78 -21.44 -6.94
CA ARG A 221 10.02 -20.11 -7.53
C ARG A 221 10.16 -19.06 -6.42
N ASP A 222 11.19 -18.24 -6.49
CA ASP A 222 11.31 -17.01 -5.71
C ASP A 222 10.92 -15.78 -6.56
N SER A 223 10.98 -14.58 -6.01
CA SER A 223 10.62 -13.35 -6.71
C SER A 223 11.80 -12.66 -7.42
N VAL A 224 12.98 -13.30 -7.48
CA VAL A 224 14.12 -12.74 -8.22
C VAL A 224 13.79 -12.65 -9.71
N GLY A 225 14.06 -11.48 -10.29
CA GLY A 225 13.75 -11.20 -11.70
C GLY A 225 12.28 -10.91 -12.00
N LEU A 226 11.41 -10.91 -10.98
CA LEU A 226 10.03 -10.45 -11.13
C LEU A 226 9.91 -9.01 -10.63
N ASP A 227 9.21 -8.20 -11.42
CA ASP A 227 8.94 -6.82 -11.08
C ASP A 227 8.05 -6.74 -9.82
N SER A 228 8.45 -5.91 -8.85
CA SER A 228 7.69 -5.66 -7.62
C SER A 228 7.97 -4.25 -7.13
N PRO A 229 6.97 -3.37 -7.15
CA PRO A 229 7.15 -1.96 -6.77
C PRO A 229 7.43 -1.75 -5.28
N GLY A 230 7.25 -2.75 -4.44
CA GLY A 230 7.37 -2.62 -3.00
C GLY A 230 6.06 -2.24 -2.33
N GLY A 231 6.14 -1.79 -1.08
CA GLY A 231 4.98 -1.38 -0.31
C GLY A 231 4.81 0.12 -0.24
N TYR A 232 3.73 0.54 0.43
CA TYR A 232 3.38 1.94 0.63
C TYR A 232 2.96 2.19 2.08
N TYR A 233 3.21 3.41 2.56
CA TYR A 233 2.36 3.99 3.57
C TYR A 233 1.19 4.66 2.86
N ILE A 234 0.00 4.39 3.37
CA ILE A 234 -1.26 4.94 2.87
C ILE A 234 -1.98 5.65 4.02
N ALA A 235 -2.82 6.60 3.70
CA ALA A 235 -3.63 7.33 4.67
C ALA A 235 -5.08 7.43 4.22
N ASP A 236 -6.00 7.60 5.17
CA ASP A 236 -7.33 8.12 4.86
C ASP A 236 -7.21 9.48 4.19
N ARG A 237 -7.95 9.72 3.11
CA ARG A 237 -7.83 10.96 2.32
C ARG A 237 -8.13 12.21 3.15
N LYS A 238 -9.23 12.20 3.90
CA LYS A 238 -9.63 13.35 4.71
C LYS A 238 -8.59 13.66 5.78
N PHE A 239 -8.11 12.61 6.46
CA PHE A 239 -7.03 12.76 7.43
C PHE A 239 -5.79 13.38 6.79
N ALA A 240 -5.37 12.89 5.63
CA ALA A 240 -4.18 13.36 4.92
C ALA A 240 -4.29 14.83 4.49
N GLU A 241 -5.44 15.23 3.95
CA GLU A 241 -5.72 16.60 3.51
C GLU A 241 -5.80 17.59 4.68
N GLU A 242 -6.26 17.14 5.86
CA GLU A 242 -6.39 17.98 7.06
C GLU A 242 -5.12 18.03 7.92
N ASN A 243 -4.20 17.06 7.77
CA ASN A 243 -3.02 16.93 8.64
C ASN A 243 -1.72 16.70 7.84
N PRO A 244 -1.42 17.51 6.81
CA PRO A 244 -0.20 17.32 6.02
C PRO A 244 1.07 17.44 6.86
N GLY A 245 1.08 18.27 7.92
CA GLY A 245 2.21 18.38 8.83
C GLY A 245 2.54 17.07 9.55
N LEU A 246 1.53 16.23 9.86
CA LEU A 246 1.77 14.89 10.39
C LEU A 246 2.37 13.95 9.34
N LEU A 247 1.92 14.03 8.09
CA LEU A 247 2.49 13.23 7.01
C LEU A 247 3.95 13.58 6.75
N LYS A 248 4.29 14.87 6.82
CA LYS A 248 5.68 15.35 6.72
C LYS A 248 6.54 14.71 7.81
N ILE A 249 6.14 14.85 9.08
CA ILE A 249 6.83 14.24 10.22
C ILE A 249 6.96 12.72 10.03
N LEU A 250 5.89 12.05 9.63
CA LEU A 250 5.89 10.60 9.36
C LEU A 250 6.95 10.22 8.32
N ILE A 251 7.02 10.93 7.19
CA ILE A 251 7.94 10.63 6.10
C ILE A 251 9.39 10.88 6.54
N GLU A 252 9.65 11.97 7.25
CA GLU A 252 10.98 12.30 7.82
C GLU A 252 11.46 11.20 8.77
N GLU A 253 10.62 10.78 9.72
CA GLU A 253 10.95 9.75 10.70
C GLU A 253 11.14 8.37 10.04
N LEU A 254 10.32 8.02 9.04
CA LEU A 254 10.48 6.79 8.27
C LEU A 254 11.81 6.77 7.50
N HIS A 255 12.18 7.88 6.88
CA HIS A 255 13.43 7.99 6.14
C HIS A 255 14.65 7.91 7.07
N GLY A 256 14.61 8.59 8.20
CA GLY A 256 15.64 8.50 9.24
C GLY A 256 15.77 7.07 9.80
N LEU A 257 14.63 6.41 10.02
CA LEU A 257 14.61 5.03 10.53
C LEU A 257 15.21 4.03 9.55
N ASP A 258 14.97 4.17 8.25
CA ASP A 258 15.59 3.28 7.24
C ASP A 258 17.11 3.41 7.25
N LYS A 259 17.64 4.63 7.28
CA LYS A 259 19.07 4.89 7.39
C LYS A 259 19.67 4.27 8.67
N TRP A 260 18.97 4.48 9.79
CA TRP A 260 19.39 3.89 11.05
C TRP A 260 19.39 2.35 11.00
N ALA A 261 18.34 1.75 10.48
CA ALA A 261 18.16 0.30 10.43
C ALA A 261 19.24 -0.38 9.56
N GLU A 262 19.64 0.25 8.45
CA GLU A 262 20.73 -0.27 7.61
C GLU A 262 22.09 -0.18 8.33
N ALA A 263 22.34 0.89 9.08
CA ALA A 263 23.57 1.07 9.84
C ALA A 263 23.64 0.19 11.11
N HIS A 264 22.48 -0.27 11.63
CA HIS A 264 22.39 -0.99 12.91
C HIS A 264 21.69 -2.34 12.75
N ARG A 265 22.06 -3.10 11.73
CA ARG A 265 21.44 -4.39 11.37
C ARG A 265 21.37 -5.39 12.53
N ASP A 266 22.38 -5.43 13.40
CA ASP A 266 22.41 -6.32 14.57
C ASP A 266 21.38 -5.92 15.64
N GLU A 267 21.14 -4.61 15.83
CA GLU A 267 20.09 -4.14 16.74
C GLU A 267 18.69 -4.47 16.17
N VAL A 268 18.50 -4.30 14.86
CA VAL A 268 17.27 -4.71 14.18
C VAL A 268 17.03 -6.21 14.37
N LYS A 269 18.06 -7.05 14.20
CA LYS A 269 17.96 -8.50 14.45
C LYS A 269 17.54 -8.80 15.90
N LYS A 270 18.16 -8.15 16.88
CA LYS A 270 17.78 -8.30 18.30
C LYS A 270 16.32 -7.94 18.55
N LEU A 271 15.83 -6.83 17.97
CA LEU A 271 14.42 -6.44 18.04
C LEU A 271 13.48 -7.48 17.39
N MET A 272 13.85 -8.04 16.25
CA MET A 272 13.05 -9.10 15.62
C MET A 272 12.98 -10.35 16.51
N ILE A 273 14.08 -10.75 17.13
CA ILE A 273 14.10 -11.89 18.05
C ILE A 273 13.21 -11.62 19.28
N SER A 274 13.34 -10.45 19.91
CA SER A 274 12.58 -10.12 21.11
C SER A 274 11.09 -9.93 20.86
N GLU A 275 10.71 -9.19 19.80
CA GLU A 275 9.32 -8.81 19.54
C GLU A 275 8.51 -9.89 18.81
N GLN A 276 9.14 -10.56 17.84
CA GLN A 276 8.48 -11.63 17.08
C GLN A 276 8.71 -13.02 17.65
N LYS A 277 9.50 -13.14 18.74
CA LYS A 277 9.91 -14.42 19.36
C LYS A 277 10.55 -15.37 18.34
N LEU A 278 11.32 -14.81 17.41
CA LEU A 278 12.01 -15.60 16.42
C LEU A 278 13.23 -16.30 17.03
N ASP A 279 13.46 -17.52 16.57
CA ASP A 279 14.74 -18.19 16.78
C ASP A 279 15.88 -17.39 16.11
N PRO A 280 17.08 -17.29 16.75
CA PRO A 280 18.21 -16.55 16.19
C PRO A 280 18.57 -16.93 14.76
N ASP A 281 18.60 -18.24 14.41
CA ASP A 281 18.93 -18.70 13.06
C ASP A 281 17.85 -18.27 12.04
N VAL A 282 16.58 -18.23 12.45
CA VAL A 282 15.49 -17.71 11.61
C VAL A 282 15.67 -16.21 11.37
N ALA A 283 16.01 -15.46 12.42
CA ALA A 283 16.28 -14.02 12.31
C ALA A 283 17.47 -13.74 11.38
N ASP A 284 18.56 -14.53 11.44
CA ASP A 284 19.70 -14.41 10.54
C ASP A 284 19.31 -14.64 9.08
N ARG A 285 18.48 -15.66 8.79
CA ARG A 285 17.96 -15.92 7.44
C ARG A 285 17.13 -14.74 6.94
N VAL A 286 16.23 -14.21 7.76
CA VAL A 286 15.41 -13.04 7.41
C VAL A 286 16.29 -11.82 7.12
N MET A 287 17.26 -11.54 8.00
CA MET A 287 18.17 -10.39 7.87
C MET A 287 19.08 -10.50 6.64
N SER A 288 19.53 -11.70 6.25
CA SER A 288 20.33 -11.90 5.03
C SER A 288 19.59 -11.55 3.74
N ARG A 289 18.25 -11.54 3.76
CA ARG A 289 17.38 -11.24 2.61
C ARG A 289 16.77 -9.84 2.66
N ARG A 290 16.91 -9.13 3.78
CA ARG A 290 16.25 -7.84 4.01
C ARG A 290 17.21 -6.67 3.83
N THR A 291 16.74 -5.61 3.18
CA THR A 291 17.38 -4.30 3.12
C THR A 291 16.43 -3.25 3.71
N PHE A 292 16.99 -2.17 4.23
CA PHE A 292 16.23 -1.06 4.81
C PHE A 292 16.42 0.23 4.01
N ALA A 293 17.13 0.17 2.89
CA ALA A 293 17.26 1.30 1.98
C ALA A 293 16.04 1.41 1.07
N GLY A 294 15.53 2.62 0.87
CA GLY A 294 14.63 2.85 -0.24
C GLY A 294 13.24 3.37 0.06
N ARG A 295 13.10 4.37 0.94
CA ARG A 295 11.91 5.22 0.85
C ARG A 295 11.95 5.96 -0.47
N ARG A 296 10.80 6.02 -1.13
CA ARG A 296 10.63 6.72 -2.41
C ARG A 296 9.44 7.66 -2.29
N GLY A 297 9.66 8.94 -2.57
CA GLY A 297 8.58 9.89 -2.79
C GLY A 297 7.70 9.43 -3.96
N LEU A 298 6.48 9.94 -4.03
CA LEU A 298 5.53 9.57 -5.09
C LEU A 298 5.90 10.25 -6.41
N SER A 299 7.01 9.82 -7.01
CA SER A 299 7.45 10.26 -8.33
C SER A 299 6.55 9.69 -9.45
N PRO A 300 6.53 10.31 -10.64
CA PRO A 300 5.80 9.76 -11.78
C PRO A 300 6.18 8.30 -12.10
N ALA A 301 7.44 7.93 -11.88
CA ALA A 301 7.92 6.56 -12.09
C ALA A 301 7.27 5.58 -11.10
N LEU A 302 7.23 5.91 -9.80
CA LEU A 302 6.61 5.07 -8.78
C LEU A 302 5.10 4.95 -8.98
N ILE A 303 4.43 6.05 -9.37
CA ILE A 303 3.00 6.05 -9.71
C ILE A 303 2.74 5.13 -10.91
N ALA A 304 3.58 5.19 -11.94
CA ALA A 304 3.47 4.31 -13.10
C ALA A 304 3.74 2.83 -12.75
N GLU A 305 4.64 2.55 -11.79
CA GLU A 305 4.84 1.19 -11.27
C GLU A 305 3.56 0.67 -10.61
N GLN A 306 2.94 1.46 -9.76
CA GLN A 306 1.68 1.07 -9.09
C GLN A 306 0.51 0.94 -10.07
N GLN A 307 0.49 1.78 -11.12
CA GLN A 307 -0.51 1.67 -12.18
C GLN A 307 -0.38 0.34 -12.93
N ARG A 308 0.85 -0.10 -13.25
CA ARG A 308 1.07 -1.42 -13.88
C ARG A 308 0.54 -2.57 -13.02
N VAL A 309 0.65 -2.46 -11.69
CA VAL A 309 0.05 -3.47 -10.77
C VAL A 309 -1.46 -3.48 -10.91
N ALA A 310 -2.11 -2.32 -10.89
CA ALA A 310 -3.57 -2.21 -11.04
C ALA A 310 -4.04 -2.70 -12.41
N ASP A 311 -3.34 -2.34 -13.48
CA ASP A 311 -3.65 -2.77 -14.84
C ASP A 311 -3.54 -4.30 -14.97
N LEU A 312 -2.52 -4.94 -14.42
CA LEU A 312 -2.37 -6.39 -14.44
C LEU A 312 -3.55 -7.10 -13.73
N PHE A 313 -4.00 -6.59 -12.60
CA PHE A 313 -5.17 -7.15 -11.91
C PHE A 313 -6.45 -7.02 -12.73
N PHE A 314 -6.62 -5.92 -13.45
CA PHE A 314 -7.76 -5.71 -14.33
C PHE A 314 -7.68 -6.61 -15.58
N GLU A 315 -6.56 -6.65 -16.27
CA GLU A 315 -6.32 -7.44 -17.49
C GLU A 315 -6.48 -8.95 -17.24
N THR A 316 -6.08 -9.41 -16.07
CA THR A 316 -6.27 -10.82 -15.66
C THR A 316 -7.67 -11.12 -15.13
N GLY A 317 -8.56 -10.12 -15.06
CA GLY A 317 -9.94 -10.27 -14.60
C GLY A 317 -10.07 -10.52 -13.10
N VAL A 318 -9.02 -10.24 -12.32
CA VAL A 318 -9.03 -10.37 -10.85
C VAL A 318 -9.82 -9.25 -10.20
N ILE A 319 -9.73 -8.03 -10.73
CA ILE A 319 -10.59 -6.91 -10.35
C ILE A 319 -11.57 -6.57 -11.48
N PRO A 320 -12.83 -6.18 -11.14
CA PRO A 320 -13.90 -6.01 -12.14
C PRO A 320 -13.86 -4.66 -12.88
N LYS A 321 -13.11 -3.67 -12.38
CA LYS A 321 -13.02 -2.34 -12.99
C LYS A 321 -11.58 -1.83 -13.00
N LYS A 322 -11.28 -1.03 -14.01
CA LYS A 322 -9.99 -0.33 -14.12
C LYS A 322 -9.89 0.76 -13.03
N ILE A 323 -8.69 0.90 -12.47
CA ILE A 323 -8.37 1.91 -11.45
C ILE A 323 -7.31 2.84 -12.05
N ASP A 324 -7.51 4.15 -11.91
CA ASP A 324 -6.46 5.14 -12.13
C ASP A 324 -5.84 5.51 -10.78
N ILE A 325 -4.57 5.20 -10.62
CA ILE A 325 -3.83 5.48 -9.37
C ILE A 325 -3.76 6.98 -9.09
N LYS A 326 -3.83 7.82 -10.11
CA LYS A 326 -3.81 9.29 -9.95
C LYS A 326 -5.00 9.81 -9.13
N ASP A 327 -6.15 9.13 -9.18
CA ASP A 327 -7.34 9.50 -8.39
C ASP A 327 -7.11 9.35 -6.87
N PHE A 328 -6.04 8.66 -6.48
CA PHE A 328 -5.70 8.33 -5.10
C PHE A 328 -4.41 9.02 -4.63
N LEU A 329 -4.09 10.13 -5.26
CA LEU A 329 -2.98 10.98 -4.87
C LEU A 329 -3.49 12.27 -4.20
N LEU A 330 -2.62 12.87 -3.40
CA LEU A 330 -2.74 14.26 -2.97
C LEU A 330 -2.25 15.19 -4.10
N PRO A 331 -2.54 16.49 -4.04
CA PRO A 331 -1.99 17.45 -4.99
C PRO A 331 -0.46 17.39 -5.07
N PRO A 332 0.15 17.52 -6.27
CA PRO A 332 1.60 17.46 -6.43
C PRO A 332 2.37 18.43 -5.56
N ASP A 333 1.87 19.65 -5.38
CA ASP A 333 2.48 20.68 -4.55
C ASP A 333 2.54 20.27 -3.08
N LEU A 334 1.53 19.52 -2.63
CA LEU A 334 1.51 18.99 -1.27
C LEU A 334 2.59 17.93 -1.08
N TYR A 335 2.74 16.98 -2.03
CA TYR A 335 3.85 16.02 -1.97
C TYR A 335 5.21 16.71 -1.96
N ALA A 336 5.41 17.72 -2.79
CA ALA A 336 6.66 18.50 -2.81
C ALA A 336 6.94 19.18 -1.45
N ALA A 337 5.90 19.61 -0.74
CA ALA A 337 6.04 20.29 0.54
C ALA A 337 6.28 19.34 1.74
N ILE A 338 5.78 18.08 1.67
CA ILE A 338 5.85 17.13 2.79
C ILE A 338 6.92 16.05 2.61
N THR A 339 7.51 15.92 1.42
CA THR A 339 8.48 14.85 1.12
C THR A 339 9.90 15.40 1.09
N PRO A 340 10.85 14.81 1.84
CA PRO A 340 12.25 15.16 1.75
C PRO A 340 12.79 15.03 0.32
N THR A 341 13.60 16.00 -0.12
CA THR A 341 14.13 16.05 -1.50
C THR A 341 14.98 14.82 -1.85
N GLU A 342 15.66 14.24 -0.87
CA GLU A 342 16.53 13.08 -1.04
C GLU A 342 15.79 11.81 -1.48
N ILE A 343 14.48 11.75 -1.28
CA ILE A 343 13.66 10.58 -1.64
C ILE A 343 12.69 10.87 -2.80
N MET A 344 12.74 12.05 -3.40
CA MET A 344 11.91 12.46 -4.55
C MET A 344 12.46 11.94 -5.90
N VAL A 345 13.31 10.94 -5.91
CA VAL A 345 14.04 10.39 -7.08
C VAL A 345 13.18 9.43 -7.89
#